data_958246e80b1e125feb55c0d0a59238c4
#
_entry.id   958246e80b1e125feb55c0d0a59238c4
#
_cell.length_a   1.000
_cell.length_b   1.000
_cell.length_c   1.000
_cell.angle_alpha   90.00
_cell.angle_beta   90.00
_cell.angle_gamma   90.00
#
_symmetry.space_group_name_H-M   'P 1'
#
loop_
_entity.id
_entity.type
_entity.pdbx_description
1 polymer ?
#
loop_
_entity_poly.entity_id
_entity_poly.type
_entity_poly.pdbx_seq_one_letter_code
_entity_poly.pdbx_strand_id
1 'polypeptide(L)'
;VFAFLALFAIGLCWWCLRALPETLPVEKRQSLHPRPLLDGYWQCVRSAPFVALVLCITLNFSATFTYIVSAPAFVIGQLHRSETEFFWLFGPVTAGIFLGAHLSGYLAGRLSSRRTVALAFGIMAAAALANVAFHALHAPALPWSVLPLALYGIGTSLAMPCLTLMALDLFPERRGLAASCQAFGQSSGNAVVTAVLAPLLWGSALSLSLGMLA
;
A
#
# COMPACT_ATOMS: atom_id res chain seq x y z
N VAL A 1 6.21 20.34 -16.30
CA VAL A 1 5.58 19.12 -15.75
C VAL A 1 4.29 19.50 -14.99
N PHE A 2 4.34 20.38 -13.98
CA PHE A 2 3.17 20.69 -13.12
C PHE A 2 2.00 21.30 -13.89
N ALA A 3 2.24 22.22 -14.84
CA ALA A 3 1.18 22.77 -15.68
C ALA A 3 0.48 21.72 -16.55
N PHE A 4 1.26 20.77 -17.12
CA PHE A 4 0.70 19.65 -17.86
C PHE A 4 -0.18 18.76 -16.99
N LEU A 5 0.29 18.41 -15.79
CA LEU A 5 -0.50 17.61 -14.84
C LEU A 5 -1.79 18.32 -14.41
N ALA A 6 -1.74 19.65 -14.20
CA ALA A 6 -2.91 20.44 -13.86
C ALA A 6 -3.94 20.45 -15.00
N LEU A 7 -3.52 20.70 -16.24
CA LEU A 7 -4.40 20.66 -17.41
C LEU A 7 -5.01 19.27 -17.63
N PHE A 8 -4.22 18.22 -17.46
CA PHE A 8 -4.68 16.85 -17.56
C PHE A 8 -5.73 16.53 -16.48
N ALA A 9 -5.49 16.95 -15.21
CA ALA A 9 -6.43 16.77 -14.12
C ALA A 9 -7.75 17.52 -14.36
N ILE A 10 -7.69 18.76 -14.87
CA ILE A 10 -8.88 19.55 -15.24
C ILE A 10 -9.68 18.84 -16.36
N GLY A 11 -8.99 18.35 -17.39
CA GLY A 11 -9.60 17.58 -18.47
C GLY A 11 -10.30 16.31 -17.98
N LEU A 12 -9.66 15.55 -17.10
CA LEU A 12 -10.25 14.38 -16.48
C LEU A 12 -11.44 14.72 -15.59
N CYS A 13 -11.34 15.80 -14.80
CA CYS A 13 -12.44 16.26 -13.96
C CYS A 13 -13.67 16.65 -14.83
N TRP A 14 -13.45 17.41 -15.89
CA TRP A 14 -14.52 17.76 -16.84
C TRP A 14 -15.15 16.53 -17.50
N TRP A 15 -14.31 15.56 -17.91
CA TRP A 15 -14.82 14.29 -18.46
C TRP A 15 -15.66 13.52 -17.44
N CYS A 16 -15.15 13.34 -16.21
CA CYS A 16 -15.89 12.66 -15.15
C CYS A 16 -17.25 13.30 -14.87
N LEU A 17 -17.30 14.62 -14.79
CA LEU A 17 -18.55 15.38 -14.57
C LEU A 17 -19.56 15.18 -15.71
N ARG A 18 -19.11 14.92 -16.95
CA ARG A 18 -19.97 14.73 -18.11
C ARG A 18 -20.35 13.26 -18.35
N ALA A 19 -19.42 12.32 -18.10
CA ALA A 19 -19.56 10.92 -18.48
C ALA A 19 -20.08 10.04 -17.34
N LEU A 20 -19.90 10.43 -16.07
CA LEU A 20 -20.31 9.64 -14.92
C LEU A 20 -21.68 10.11 -14.41
N PRO A 21 -22.74 9.29 -14.60
CA PRO A 21 -24.02 9.58 -13.98
C PRO A 21 -23.95 9.35 -12.48
N GLU A 22 -24.70 10.15 -11.73
CA GLU A 22 -24.85 9.93 -10.28
C GLU A 22 -25.61 8.62 -10.02
N THR A 23 -24.93 7.67 -9.41
CA THR A 23 -25.49 6.32 -9.14
C THR A 23 -26.10 6.19 -7.76
N LEU A 24 -25.87 7.17 -6.87
CA LEU A 24 -26.38 7.12 -5.49
C LEU A 24 -27.76 7.78 -5.42
N PRO A 25 -28.84 7.00 -5.13
CA PRO A 25 -30.17 7.56 -4.91
C PRO A 25 -30.18 8.65 -3.86
N VAL A 26 -31.03 9.68 -4.04
CA VAL A 26 -31.09 10.86 -3.16
C VAL A 26 -31.37 10.46 -1.70
N GLU A 27 -32.21 9.45 -1.52
CA GLU A 27 -32.62 8.92 -0.20
C GLU A 27 -31.46 8.27 0.58
N LYS A 28 -30.42 7.79 -0.16
CA LYS A 28 -29.22 7.15 0.43
C LYS A 28 -28.07 8.11 0.63
N ARG A 29 -28.22 9.36 0.22
CA ARG A 29 -27.17 10.37 0.38
C ARG A 29 -27.01 10.71 1.87
N GLN A 30 -25.78 10.62 2.35
CA GLN A 30 -25.49 10.96 3.75
C GLN A 30 -25.55 12.47 3.96
N SER A 31 -26.10 12.86 5.11
CA SER A 31 -26.06 14.26 5.54
C SER A 31 -24.62 14.70 5.79
N LEU A 32 -24.22 15.81 5.19
CA LEU A 32 -22.91 16.45 5.43
C LEU A 32 -22.88 17.26 6.75
N HIS A 33 -23.90 17.13 7.59
CA HIS A 33 -23.93 17.82 8.87
C HIS A 33 -22.81 17.30 9.79
N PRO A 34 -22.08 18.16 10.53
CA PRO A 34 -20.92 17.76 11.32
C PRO A 34 -21.20 16.64 12.33
N ARG A 35 -22.35 16.68 13.03
CA ARG A 35 -22.70 15.69 14.06
C ARG A 35 -22.80 14.25 13.51
N PRO A 36 -23.63 13.96 12.49
CA PRO A 36 -23.71 12.62 11.91
C PRO A 36 -22.37 12.13 11.32
N LEU A 37 -21.53 13.05 10.79
CA LEU A 37 -20.21 12.70 10.30
C LEU A 37 -19.26 12.29 11.44
N LEU A 38 -19.20 13.08 12.51
CA LEU A 38 -18.38 12.77 13.69
C LEU A 38 -18.82 11.46 14.36
N ASP A 39 -20.12 11.21 14.48
CA ASP A 39 -20.65 9.96 15.01
C ASP A 39 -20.25 8.77 14.13
N GLY A 40 -20.26 8.95 12.81
CA GLY A 40 -19.80 7.92 11.87
C GLY A 40 -18.31 7.62 12.00
N TYR A 41 -17.46 8.64 12.07
CA TYR A 41 -16.02 8.46 12.30
C TYR A 41 -15.75 7.77 13.64
N TRP A 42 -16.48 8.17 14.69
CA TRP A 42 -16.37 7.56 16.01
C TRP A 42 -16.75 6.08 16.01
N GLN A 43 -17.79 5.70 15.26
CA GLN A 43 -18.18 4.31 15.08
C GLN A 43 -17.08 3.49 14.39
N CYS A 44 -16.44 4.04 13.34
CA CYS A 44 -15.32 3.39 12.67
C CYS A 44 -14.13 3.15 13.61
N VAL A 45 -13.73 4.17 14.37
CA VAL A 45 -12.59 4.07 15.32
C VAL A 45 -12.89 3.12 16.49
N ARG A 46 -14.14 3.01 16.92
CA ARG A 46 -14.56 2.06 17.97
C ARG A 46 -14.72 0.61 17.48
N SER A 47 -14.81 0.40 16.20
CA SER A 47 -14.94 -0.94 15.63
C SER A 47 -13.59 -1.65 15.62
N ALA A 48 -13.35 -2.53 16.60
CA ALA A 48 -12.10 -3.29 16.67
C ALA A 48 -11.79 -4.07 15.38
N PRO A 49 -12.76 -4.75 14.70
CA PRO A 49 -12.48 -5.39 13.42
C PRO A 49 -12.06 -4.41 12.32
N PHE A 50 -12.67 -3.21 12.28
CA PHE A 50 -12.29 -2.20 11.31
C PHE A 50 -10.89 -1.66 11.55
N VAL A 51 -10.57 -1.31 12.78
CA VAL A 51 -9.23 -0.83 13.17
C VAL A 51 -8.17 -1.89 12.87
N ALA A 52 -8.44 -3.16 13.17
CA ALA A 52 -7.53 -4.25 12.85
C ALA A 52 -7.28 -4.37 11.33
N LEU A 53 -8.32 -4.25 10.49
CA LEU A 53 -8.19 -4.27 9.04
C LEU A 53 -7.42 -3.04 8.53
N VAL A 54 -7.68 -1.84 9.07
CA VAL A 54 -6.92 -0.63 8.73
C VAL A 54 -5.44 -0.77 9.10
N LEU A 55 -5.14 -1.34 10.26
CA LEU A 55 -3.76 -1.65 10.66
C LEU A 55 -3.13 -2.68 9.70
N CYS A 56 -3.83 -3.76 9.35
CA CYS A 56 -3.35 -4.71 8.36
C CYS A 56 -3.06 -4.06 6.99
N ILE A 57 -3.95 -3.17 6.53
CA ILE A 57 -3.75 -2.41 5.28
C ILE A 57 -2.52 -1.51 5.37
N THR A 58 -2.35 -0.81 6.49
CA THR A 58 -1.22 0.07 6.74
C THR A 58 0.09 -0.73 6.75
N LEU A 59 0.16 -1.81 7.52
CA LEU A 59 1.35 -2.67 7.61
C LEU A 59 1.65 -3.37 6.28
N ASN A 60 0.62 -3.83 5.55
CA ASN A 60 0.77 -4.42 4.22
C ASN A 60 1.57 -3.54 3.25
N PHE A 61 1.41 -2.23 3.34
CA PHE A 61 2.10 -1.28 2.45
C PHE A 61 3.38 -0.70 3.07
N SER A 62 3.50 -0.68 4.40
CA SER A 62 4.57 0.01 5.13
C SER A 62 5.98 -0.45 4.73
N ALA A 63 6.20 -1.75 4.53
CA ALA A 63 7.51 -2.26 4.14
C ALA A 63 7.91 -1.79 2.73
N THR A 64 7.00 -1.86 1.76
CA THR A 64 7.23 -1.30 0.42
C THR A 64 7.48 0.20 0.50
N PHE A 65 6.69 0.91 1.30
CA PHE A 65 6.81 2.35 1.49
C PHE A 65 8.14 2.74 2.15
N THR A 66 8.63 1.94 3.10
CA THR A 66 9.96 2.13 3.70
C THR A 66 11.06 2.13 2.64
N TYR A 67 11.05 1.18 1.71
CA TYR A 67 12.03 1.14 0.61
C TYR A 67 11.86 2.31 -0.37
N ILE A 68 10.64 2.75 -0.65
CA ILE A 68 10.38 3.94 -1.49
C ILE A 68 11.01 5.18 -0.87
N VAL A 69 10.77 5.42 0.42
CA VAL A 69 11.32 6.57 1.15
C VAL A 69 12.83 6.46 1.33
N SER A 70 13.33 5.24 1.53
CA SER A 70 14.76 4.96 1.71
C SER A 70 15.51 4.77 0.38
N ALA A 71 14.85 4.99 -0.77
CA ALA A 71 15.45 4.73 -2.08
C ALA A 71 16.82 5.42 -2.29
N PRO A 72 17.04 6.70 -1.90
CA PRO A 72 18.37 7.31 -2.01
C PRO A 72 19.42 6.59 -1.16
N ALA A 73 19.10 6.28 0.10
CA ALA A 73 20.01 5.58 0.99
C ALA A 73 20.34 4.16 0.48
N PHE A 74 19.35 3.47 -0.07
CA PHE A 74 19.52 2.10 -0.58
C PHE A 74 20.25 2.08 -1.93
N VAL A 75 19.81 2.85 -2.92
CA VAL A 75 20.35 2.80 -4.29
C VAL A 75 21.73 3.47 -4.36
N ILE A 76 21.87 4.68 -3.80
CA ILE A 76 23.13 5.43 -3.88
C ILE A 76 24.09 4.98 -2.77
N GLY A 77 23.59 4.90 -1.53
CA GLY A 77 24.44 4.61 -0.36
C GLY A 77 24.89 3.17 -0.26
N GLN A 78 24.02 2.19 -0.56
CA GLN A 78 24.30 0.76 -0.31
C GLN A 78 24.59 -0.03 -1.61
N LEU A 79 23.88 0.25 -2.71
CA LEU A 79 24.14 -0.38 -4.01
C LEU A 79 25.21 0.35 -4.82
N HIS A 80 25.68 1.52 -4.36
CA HIS A 80 26.68 2.36 -5.03
C HIS A 80 26.31 2.68 -6.48
N ARG A 81 25.02 2.96 -6.73
CA ARG A 81 24.49 3.31 -8.05
C ARG A 81 24.25 4.79 -8.17
N SER A 82 24.20 5.28 -9.42
CA SER A 82 23.92 6.68 -9.72
C SER A 82 22.42 7.03 -9.52
N GLU A 83 22.13 8.32 -9.41
CA GLU A 83 20.75 8.82 -9.32
C GLU A 83 19.89 8.44 -10.54
N THR A 84 20.48 8.19 -11.69
CA THR A 84 19.77 7.76 -12.91
C THR A 84 19.40 6.28 -12.90
N GLU A 85 19.90 5.50 -11.94
CA GLU A 85 19.70 4.05 -11.86
C GLU A 85 18.64 3.62 -10.86
N PHE A 86 17.80 4.56 -10.36
CA PHE A 86 16.65 4.23 -9.49
C PHE A 86 15.66 3.24 -10.12
N PHE A 87 15.69 3.09 -11.44
CA PHE A 87 14.85 2.10 -12.13
C PHE A 87 15.14 0.65 -11.67
N TRP A 88 16.35 0.36 -11.18
CA TRP A 88 16.68 -0.95 -10.63
C TRP A 88 15.89 -1.29 -9.37
N LEU A 89 15.48 -0.30 -8.59
CA LEU A 89 14.58 -0.49 -7.45
C LEU A 89 13.11 -0.44 -7.89
N PHE A 90 12.73 0.65 -8.54
CA PHE A 90 11.32 0.90 -8.85
C PHE A 90 10.77 -0.01 -9.96
N GLY A 91 11.59 -0.40 -10.94
CA GLY A 91 11.16 -1.27 -12.02
C GLY A 91 10.68 -2.65 -11.52
N PRO A 92 11.53 -3.42 -10.83
CA PRO A 92 11.12 -4.71 -10.27
C PRO A 92 9.96 -4.62 -9.28
N VAL A 93 9.95 -3.61 -8.38
CA VAL A 93 8.85 -3.40 -7.42
C VAL A 93 7.54 -3.12 -8.16
N THR A 94 7.56 -2.23 -9.15
CA THR A 94 6.37 -1.91 -9.96
C THR A 94 5.88 -3.12 -10.76
N ALA A 95 6.81 -3.90 -11.34
CA ALA A 95 6.47 -5.14 -12.03
C ALA A 95 5.80 -6.14 -11.05
N GLY A 96 6.32 -6.26 -9.83
CA GLY A 96 5.71 -7.07 -8.78
C GLY A 96 4.29 -6.61 -8.44
N ILE A 97 4.08 -5.32 -8.24
CA ILE A 97 2.77 -4.72 -7.98
C ILE A 97 1.81 -5.02 -9.14
N PHE A 98 2.24 -4.85 -10.38
CA PHE A 98 1.44 -5.14 -11.56
C PHE A 98 1.03 -6.61 -11.64
N LEU A 99 1.97 -7.53 -11.44
CA LEU A 99 1.71 -8.96 -11.42
C LEU A 99 0.76 -9.35 -10.29
N GLY A 100 0.93 -8.78 -9.10
CA GLY A 100 0.05 -9.02 -7.95
C GLY A 100 -1.37 -8.51 -8.19
N ALA A 101 -1.53 -7.34 -8.81
CA ALA A 101 -2.83 -6.79 -9.19
C ALA A 101 -3.53 -7.69 -10.23
N HIS A 102 -2.79 -8.15 -11.24
CA HIS A 102 -3.30 -9.08 -12.24
C HIS A 102 -3.74 -10.41 -11.59
N LEU A 103 -2.90 -10.96 -10.72
CA LEU A 103 -3.20 -12.19 -9.98
C LEU A 103 -4.41 -12.02 -9.06
N SER A 104 -4.58 -10.85 -8.43
CA SER A 104 -5.75 -10.53 -7.61
C SER A 104 -7.04 -10.59 -8.44
N GLY A 105 -7.03 -9.99 -9.64
CA GLY A 105 -8.16 -10.07 -10.56
C GLY A 105 -8.45 -11.50 -11.02
N TYR A 106 -7.42 -12.29 -11.30
CA TYR A 106 -7.57 -13.69 -11.71
C TYR A 106 -8.12 -14.59 -10.60
N LEU A 107 -7.75 -14.35 -9.35
CA LEU A 107 -8.20 -15.11 -8.19
C LEU A 107 -9.57 -14.63 -7.67
N ALA A 108 -10.03 -13.46 -8.08
CA ALA A 108 -11.33 -12.93 -7.69
C ALA A 108 -12.44 -13.89 -8.12
N GLY A 109 -13.29 -14.26 -7.15
CA GLY A 109 -14.37 -15.25 -7.36
C GLY A 109 -13.91 -16.72 -7.33
N ARG A 110 -12.60 -17.01 -7.37
CA ARG A 110 -12.04 -18.38 -7.28
C ARG A 110 -11.60 -18.74 -5.88
N LEU A 111 -11.04 -17.77 -5.17
CA LEU A 111 -10.63 -17.92 -3.77
C LEU A 111 -11.42 -16.97 -2.89
N SER A 112 -11.66 -17.38 -1.65
CA SER A 112 -12.22 -16.46 -0.66
C SER A 112 -11.20 -15.38 -0.29
N SER A 113 -11.69 -14.17 0.06
CA SER A 113 -10.83 -13.03 0.46
C SER A 113 -9.83 -13.42 1.55
N ARG A 114 -10.24 -14.24 2.53
CA ARG A 114 -9.35 -14.72 3.60
C ARG A 114 -8.21 -15.58 3.07
N ARG A 115 -8.48 -16.49 2.11
CA ARG A 115 -7.44 -17.34 1.50
C ARG A 115 -6.49 -16.53 0.63
N THR A 116 -7.02 -15.55 -0.12
CA THR A 116 -6.21 -14.64 -0.92
C THR A 116 -5.28 -13.80 -0.04
N VAL A 117 -5.78 -13.27 1.06
CA VAL A 117 -4.97 -12.52 2.04
C VAL A 117 -3.92 -13.43 2.68
N ALA A 118 -4.27 -14.65 3.10
CA ALA A 118 -3.31 -15.58 3.67
C ALA A 118 -2.18 -15.95 2.68
N LEU A 119 -2.53 -16.21 1.41
CA LEU A 119 -1.56 -16.44 0.34
C LEU A 119 -0.63 -15.23 0.15
N ALA A 120 -1.20 -14.04 0.09
CA ALA A 120 -0.46 -12.79 -0.08
C ALA A 120 0.54 -12.56 1.06
N PHE A 121 0.11 -12.70 2.31
CA PHE A 121 1.01 -12.58 3.47
C PHE A 121 2.05 -13.71 3.52
N GLY A 122 1.72 -14.92 3.07
CA GLY A 122 2.69 -15.99 2.88
C GLY A 122 3.79 -15.64 1.89
N ILE A 123 3.43 -15.06 0.73
CA ILE A 123 4.39 -14.54 -0.26
C ILE A 123 5.25 -13.43 0.34
N MET A 124 4.63 -12.49 1.05
CA MET A 124 5.35 -11.37 1.69
C MET A 124 6.34 -11.86 2.74
N ALA A 125 5.93 -12.80 3.60
CA ALA A 125 6.80 -13.40 4.62
C ALA A 125 7.98 -14.13 3.98
N ALA A 126 7.74 -14.94 2.95
CA ALA A 126 8.80 -15.63 2.22
C ALA A 126 9.78 -14.64 1.56
N ALA A 127 9.26 -13.56 0.96
CA ALA A 127 10.07 -12.51 0.36
C ALA A 127 10.92 -11.78 1.41
N ALA A 128 10.32 -11.41 2.55
CA ALA A 128 11.02 -10.73 3.63
C ALA A 128 12.10 -11.61 4.25
N LEU A 129 11.83 -12.89 4.51
CA LEU A 129 12.82 -13.87 4.99
C LEU A 129 13.97 -14.04 4.00
N ALA A 130 13.67 -14.16 2.70
CA ALA A 130 14.69 -14.25 1.66
C ALA A 130 15.56 -12.99 1.61
N ASN A 131 14.95 -11.81 1.77
CA ASN A 131 15.65 -10.53 1.79
C ASN A 131 16.60 -10.44 3.00
N VAL A 132 16.13 -10.79 4.19
CA VAL A 132 16.96 -10.83 5.41
C VAL A 132 18.09 -11.84 5.25
N ALA A 133 17.81 -13.08 4.82
CA ALA A 133 18.81 -14.11 4.62
C ALA A 133 19.89 -13.68 3.62
N PHE A 134 19.50 -13.06 2.52
CA PHE A 134 20.46 -12.54 1.54
C PHE A 134 21.38 -11.50 2.14
N HIS A 135 20.83 -10.45 2.78
CA HIS A 135 21.64 -9.36 3.33
C HIS A 135 22.39 -9.71 4.62
N ALA A 136 22.04 -10.80 5.29
CA ALA A 136 22.82 -11.34 6.39
C ALA A 136 24.08 -12.10 5.93
N LEU A 137 24.05 -12.68 4.72
CA LEU A 137 25.11 -13.53 4.20
C LEU A 137 25.95 -12.87 3.10
N HIS A 138 25.41 -11.87 2.42
CA HIS A 138 26.01 -11.26 1.24
C HIS A 138 25.92 -9.72 1.29
N ALA A 139 26.90 -9.08 0.69
CA ALA A 139 26.84 -7.63 0.43
C ALA A 139 25.72 -7.29 -0.56
N PRO A 140 25.12 -6.09 -0.48
CA PRO A 140 24.10 -5.63 -1.42
C PRO A 140 24.59 -5.71 -2.86
N ALA A 141 23.84 -6.42 -3.71
CA ALA A 141 24.21 -6.62 -5.12
C ALA A 141 22.96 -6.77 -5.99
N LEU A 142 23.01 -6.19 -7.21
CA LEU A 142 21.97 -6.38 -8.21
C LEU A 142 22.18 -7.69 -8.97
N PRO A 143 21.11 -8.41 -9.37
CA PRO A 143 19.71 -8.07 -9.12
C PRO A 143 19.17 -8.63 -7.78
N TRP A 144 19.98 -9.35 -7.03
CA TRP A 144 19.54 -10.17 -5.88
C TRP A 144 18.92 -9.36 -4.74
N SER A 145 19.41 -8.13 -4.50
CA SER A 145 18.87 -7.24 -3.46
C SER A 145 17.49 -6.67 -3.78
N VAL A 146 17.04 -6.71 -5.04
CA VAL A 146 15.75 -6.14 -5.46
C VAL A 146 14.70 -7.20 -5.80
N LEU A 147 15.11 -8.43 -6.08
CA LEU A 147 14.18 -9.53 -6.37
C LEU A 147 13.20 -9.83 -5.22
N PRO A 148 13.63 -9.88 -3.94
CA PRO A 148 12.70 -10.05 -2.84
C PRO A 148 11.69 -8.91 -2.73
N LEU A 149 12.08 -7.68 -3.08
CA LEU A 149 11.17 -6.53 -3.06
C LEU A 149 10.09 -6.64 -4.14
N ALA A 150 10.44 -7.14 -5.33
CA ALA A 150 9.48 -7.43 -6.38
C ALA A 150 8.46 -8.50 -5.93
N LEU A 151 8.95 -9.57 -5.31
CA LEU A 151 8.11 -10.64 -4.78
C LEU A 151 7.19 -10.14 -3.65
N TYR A 152 7.71 -9.27 -2.77
CA TYR A 152 6.92 -8.62 -1.74
C TYR A 152 5.83 -7.73 -2.34
N GLY A 153 6.14 -6.99 -3.41
CA GLY A 153 5.18 -6.17 -4.16
C GLY A 153 4.01 -6.98 -4.74
N ILE A 154 4.26 -8.24 -5.17
CA ILE A 154 3.20 -9.16 -5.59
C ILE A 154 2.23 -9.41 -4.43
N GLY A 155 2.74 -9.76 -3.26
CA GLY A 155 1.91 -10.00 -2.07
C GLY A 155 1.13 -8.77 -1.64
N THR A 156 1.80 -7.62 -1.55
CA THR A 156 1.17 -6.33 -1.18
C THR A 156 -0.03 -6.02 -2.07
N SER A 157 0.16 -6.10 -3.38
CA SER A 157 -0.87 -5.78 -4.37
C SER A 157 -1.98 -6.84 -4.44
N LEU A 158 -1.66 -8.10 -4.15
CA LEU A 158 -2.64 -9.19 -4.07
C LEU A 158 -3.57 -9.04 -2.86
N ALA A 159 -3.05 -8.64 -1.69
CA ALA A 159 -3.84 -8.50 -0.46
C ALA A 159 -4.73 -7.25 -0.46
N MET A 160 -4.25 -6.15 -1.05
CA MET A 160 -4.82 -4.81 -0.88
C MET A 160 -6.32 -4.72 -1.23
N PRO A 161 -6.82 -5.21 -2.39
CA PRO A 161 -8.24 -5.14 -2.72
C PRO A 161 -9.11 -5.95 -1.75
N CYS A 162 -8.64 -7.12 -1.34
CA CYS A 162 -9.38 -7.97 -0.41
C CYS A 162 -9.50 -7.33 0.98
N LEU A 163 -8.42 -6.79 1.51
CA LEU A 163 -8.41 -6.10 2.81
C LEU A 163 -9.30 -4.86 2.78
N THR A 164 -9.20 -4.06 1.71
CA THR A 164 -10.04 -2.87 1.53
C THR A 164 -11.52 -3.23 1.48
N LEU A 165 -11.91 -4.22 0.67
CA LEU A 165 -13.30 -4.65 0.60
C LEU A 165 -13.80 -5.19 1.94
N MET A 166 -13.00 -6.00 2.64
CA MET A 166 -13.36 -6.50 3.97
C MET A 166 -13.58 -5.35 4.98
N ALA A 167 -12.79 -4.28 4.90
CA ALA A 167 -12.96 -3.12 5.77
C ALA A 167 -14.23 -2.32 5.42
N LEU A 168 -14.50 -2.09 4.14
CA LEU A 168 -15.66 -1.35 3.67
C LEU A 168 -16.99 -2.11 3.90
N ASP A 169 -16.95 -3.44 3.84
CA ASP A 169 -18.13 -4.28 4.05
C ASP A 169 -18.60 -4.32 5.52
N LEU A 170 -17.76 -3.86 6.46
CA LEU A 170 -18.20 -3.64 7.85
C LEU A 170 -19.16 -2.45 7.98
N PHE A 171 -19.15 -1.52 7.02
CA PHE A 171 -20.00 -0.32 7.01
C PHE A 171 -20.68 -0.13 5.65
N PRO A 172 -21.58 -1.06 5.25
CA PRO A 172 -22.17 -1.06 3.90
C PRO A 172 -22.96 0.21 3.59
N GLU A 173 -23.61 0.80 4.59
CA GLU A 173 -24.40 2.05 4.47
C GLU A 173 -23.52 3.31 4.44
N ARG A 174 -22.24 3.20 4.83
CA ARG A 174 -21.31 4.34 5.00
C ARG A 174 -19.94 4.06 4.43
N ARG A 175 -19.87 3.38 3.28
CA ARG A 175 -18.61 2.97 2.64
C ARG A 175 -17.66 4.13 2.36
N GLY A 176 -18.17 5.29 1.95
CA GLY A 176 -17.36 6.49 1.71
C GLY A 176 -16.66 7.01 2.97
N LEU A 177 -17.39 7.00 4.10
CA LEU A 177 -16.84 7.39 5.40
C LEU A 177 -15.80 6.37 5.89
N ALA A 178 -16.09 5.08 5.77
CA ALA A 178 -15.13 4.02 6.10
C ALA A 178 -13.86 4.11 5.22
N ALA A 179 -14.00 4.40 3.92
CA ALA A 179 -12.88 4.61 3.02
C ALA A 179 -12.01 5.80 3.43
N SER A 180 -12.61 6.92 3.86
CA SER A 180 -11.85 8.07 4.33
C SER A 180 -11.12 7.81 5.65
N CYS A 181 -11.75 7.07 6.60
CA CYS A 181 -11.07 6.59 7.82
C CYS A 181 -9.87 5.69 7.49
N GLN A 182 -10.06 4.75 6.57
CA GLN A 182 -8.99 3.84 6.11
C GLN A 182 -7.83 4.63 5.50
N ALA A 183 -8.13 5.55 4.58
CA ALA A 183 -7.11 6.38 3.94
C ALA A 183 -6.35 7.26 4.93
N PHE A 184 -7.05 7.83 5.91
CA PHE A 184 -6.44 8.59 7.00
C PHE A 184 -5.50 7.72 7.84
N GLY A 185 -5.96 6.53 8.26
CA GLY A 185 -5.14 5.57 9.02
C GLY A 185 -3.88 5.16 8.27
N GLN A 186 -4.00 4.83 6.98
CA GLN A 186 -2.87 4.48 6.12
C GLN A 186 -1.89 5.66 5.94
N SER A 187 -2.40 6.87 5.71
CA SER A 187 -1.56 8.07 5.56
C SER A 187 -0.82 8.40 6.85
N SER A 188 -1.49 8.28 8.00
CA SER A 188 -0.88 8.48 9.31
C SER A 188 0.23 7.44 9.58
N GLY A 189 -0.02 6.17 9.25
CA GLY A 189 0.99 5.13 9.33
C GLY A 189 2.20 5.40 8.43
N ASN A 190 1.97 5.81 7.19
CA ASN A 190 3.03 6.20 6.26
C ASN A 190 3.85 7.40 6.79
N ALA A 191 3.20 8.36 7.45
CA ALA A 191 3.88 9.48 8.09
C ALA A 191 4.81 9.01 9.23
N VAL A 192 4.35 8.07 10.06
CA VAL A 192 5.18 7.46 11.11
C VAL A 192 6.36 6.70 10.50
N VAL A 193 6.12 5.90 9.46
CA VAL A 193 7.18 5.19 8.73
C VAL A 193 8.24 6.17 8.21
N THR A 194 7.82 7.26 7.58
CA THR A 194 8.74 8.26 7.02
C THR A 194 9.53 9.01 8.10
N ALA A 195 8.84 9.44 9.15
CA ALA A 195 9.44 10.31 10.16
C ALA A 195 10.30 9.55 11.18
N VAL A 196 9.98 8.28 11.45
CA VAL A 196 10.59 7.51 12.55
C VAL A 196 11.29 6.26 12.04
N LEU A 197 10.57 5.36 11.35
CA LEU A 197 11.11 4.04 11.01
C LEU A 197 12.18 4.11 9.92
N ALA A 198 11.91 4.80 8.82
CA ALA A 198 12.85 4.84 7.70
C ALA A 198 14.23 5.40 8.08
N PRO A 199 14.35 6.54 8.81
CA PRO A 199 15.67 7.05 9.24
C PRO A 199 16.45 6.08 10.13
N LEU A 200 15.77 5.32 11.00
CA LEU A 200 16.40 4.32 11.86
C LEU A 200 16.95 3.12 11.07
N LEU A 201 16.40 2.86 9.89
CA LEU A 201 16.75 1.70 9.06
C LEU A 201 17.77 2.03 7.96
N TRP A 202 18.14 3.28 7.73
CA TRP A 202 19.06 3.68 6.65
C TRP A 202 20.50 3.19 6.82
N GLY A 203 20.87 2.75 8.02
CA GLY A 203 22.25 2.38 8.34
C GLY A 203 22.81 1.20 7.55
N SER A 204 21.97 0.25 7.09
CA SER A 204 22.40 -0.90 6.30
C SER A 204 21.25 -1.56 5.52
N ALA A 205 21.59 -2.33 4.47
CA ALA A 205 20.60 -3.13 3.75
C ALA A 205 19.97 -4.21 4.65
N LEU A 206 20.73 -4.72 5.62
CA LEU A 206 20.20 -5.67 6.59
C LEU A 206 19.15 -5.02 7.50
N SER A 207 19.39 -3.80 8.01
CA SER A 207 18.38 -3.10 8.82
C SER A 207 17.10 -2.80 8.04
N LEU A 208 17.21 -2.40 6.76
CA LEU A 208 16.05 -2.24 5.87
C LEU A 208 15.29 -3.55 5.66
N SER A 209 16.02 -4.66 5.48
CA SER A 209 15.39 -5.98 5.30
C SER A 209 14.71 -6.48 6.57
N LEU A 210 15.27 -6.20 7.75
CA LEU A 210 14.63 -6.48 9.04
C LEU A 210 13.37 -5.63 9.25
N GLY A 211 13.40 -4.35 8.85
CA GLY A 211 12.22 -3.50 8.86
C GLY A 211 11.11 -3.94 7.89
N MET A 212 11.45 -4.71 6.86
CA MET A 212 10.48 -5.33 5.97
C MET A 212 9.83 -6.57 6.58
N LEU A 213 10.53 -7.26 7.48
CA LEU A 213 10.04 -8.47 8.16
C LEU A 213 9.17 -8.14 9.39
N ALA A 214 9.39 -6.97 10.02
CA ALA A 214 8.67 -6.52 11.21
C ALA A 214 7.26 -6.02 10.90
#